data_13e1aea2f35f06f5255203b570dc5b25
#
_entry.id   13e1aea2f35f06f5255203b570dc5b25
#
_cell.length_a   1.000
_cell.length_b   1.000
_cell.length_c   1.000
_cell.angle_alpha   90.00
_cell.angle_beta   90.00
_cell.angle_gamma   90.00
#
_symmetry.space_group_name_H-M   'P 1'
#
loop_
_entity.id
_entity.type
_entity.pdbx_description
1 polymer ?
#
loop_
_entity_poly.entity_id
_entity_poly.type
_entity_poly.pdbx_seq_one_letter_code
_entity_poly.pdbx_strand_id
1 'polypeptide(L)' 'MDEKRLKAFEDMLKAILSQYDSTVEKMAKLKIEGKEKTVTYRQLFANKLQLQTMLSYYRTYGLVDDEE' A
#
# COMPACT_ATOMS: atom_id res chain seq x y z
N MET A 1 -24.71 -10.26 -5.84
CA MET A 1 -23.46 -10.47 -5.16
C MET A 1 -23.69 -10.66 -3.67
N ASP A 2 -22.95 -11.57 -3.08
CA ASP A 2 -23.05 -11.85 -1.66
C ASP A 2 -22.50 -10.66 -0.87
N GLU A 3 -23.28 -10.19 0.08
CA GLU A 3 -22.88 -9.05 0.90
C GLU A 3 -21.60 -9.32 1.70
N LYS A 4 -21.43 -10.56 2.12
CA LYS A 4 -20.23 -10.92 2.85
C LYS A 4 -18.98 -10.78 1.99
N ARG A 5 -19.10 -11.17 0.74
CA ARG A 5 -17.97 -11.05 -0.18
C ARG A 5 -17.66 -9.60 -0.48
N LEU A 6 -18.70 -8.79 -0.63
CA LEU A 6 -18.51 -7.38 -0.88
C LEU A 6 -17.82 -6.71 0.31
N LYS A 7 -18.26 -7.03 1.52
CA LYS A 7 -17.65 -6.47 2.70
C LYS A 7 -16.19 -6.90 2.83
N ALA A 8 -15.91 -8.17 2.57
CA ALA A 8 -14.55 -8.67 2.65
C ALA A 8 -13.66 -7.98 1.63
N PHE A 9 -14.18 -7.74 0.43
CA PHE A 9 -13.45 -7.04 -0.60
C PHE A 9 -13.13 -5.61 -0.17
N GLU A 10 -14.12 -4.91 0.39
CA GLU A 10 -13.91 -3.55 0.87
C GLU A 10 -12.90 -3.50 2.00
N ASP A 11 -13.00 -4.45 2.92
CA ASP A 11 -12.07 -4.52 4.03
C ASP A 11 -10.63 -4.78 3.53
N MET A 12 -10.49 -5.62 2.53
CA MET A 12 -9.20 -5.91 1.95
C MET A 12 -8.60 -4.66 1.31
N LEU A 13 -9.41 -3.91 0.58
CA LEU A 13 -8.94 -2.68 -0.04
C LEU A 13 -8.49 -1.67 1.01
N LYS A 14 -9.27 -1.53 2.07
CA LYS A 14 -8.90 -0.62 3.15
C LYS A 14 -7.59 -1.04 3.81
N ALA A 15 -7.40 -2.34 3.99
CA ALA A 15 -6.17 -2.85 4.59
C ALA A 15 -4.97 -2.54 3.70
N ILE A 16 -5.12 -2.72 2.39
CA ILE A 16 -4.03 -2.44 1.45
C ILE A 16 -3.67 -0.96 1.48
N LEU A 17 -4.67 -0.09 1.47
CA LEU A 17 -4.41 1.35 1.52
C LEU A 17 -3.73 1.74 2.82
N SER A 18 -4.16 1.18 3.93
CA SER A 18 -3.57 1.46 5.22
C SER A 18 -2.13 0.99 5.29
N GLN A 19 -1.84 -0.20 4.75
CA GLN A 19 -0.49 -0.73 4.73
C GLN A 19 0.41 0.13 3.85
N TYR A 20 -0.11 0.62 2.73
CA TYR A 20 0.66 1.46 1.85
C TYR A 20 1.06 2.75 2.57
N ASP A 21 0.09 3.41 3.20
CA ASP A 21 0.37 4.65 3.92
C ASP A 21 1.38 4.43 5.04
N SER A 22 1.22 3.36 5.78
CA SER A 22 2.12 3.03 6.88
C SER A 22 3.53 2.78 6.37
N THR A 23 3.65 2.06 5.25
CA THR A 23 4.95 1.74 4.67
C THR A 23 5.66 3.01 4.22
N VAL A 24 4.94 3.89 3.54
CA VAL A 24 5.51 5.15 3.05
C VAL A 24 5.96 6.01 4.22
N GLU A 25 5.17 6.03 5.28
CA GLU A 25 5.50 6.80 6.48
C GLU A 25 6.78 6.30 7.13
N LYS A 26 6.91 4.98 7.25
CA LYS A 26 8.11 4.39 7.84
C LYS A 26 9.34 4.66 6.99
N MET A 27 9.18 4.60 5.67
CA MET A 27 10.28 4.90 4.78
C MET A 27 10.74 6.35 4.92
N ALA A 28 9.79 7.28 5.00
CA ALA A 28 10.12 8.67 5.15
C ALA A 28 10.89 8.92 6.45
N LYS A 29 10.48 8.24 7.51
CA LYS A 29 11.14 8.34 8.79
C LYS A 29 12.59 7.88 8.72
N LEU A 30 12.82 6.71 8.10
CA LEU A 30 14.16 6.19 7.96
C LEU A 30 15.02 7.10 7.09
N LYS A 31 14.42 7.67 6.07
CA LYS A 31 15.14 8.58 5.19
C LYS A 31 15.62 9.81 5.95
N ILE A 32 14.75 10.37 6.79
CA ILE A 32 15.12 11.52 7.61
C ILE A 32 16.27 11.18 8.54
N GLU A 33 16.30 9.94 9.04
CA GLU A 33 17.35 9.47 9.93
C GLU A 33 18.61 9.05 9.19
N GLY A 34 18.62 9.15 7.89
CA GLY A 34 19.79 8.75 7.10
C GLY A 34 19.95 7.25 6.99
N LYS A 35 18.87 6.49 7.15
CA LYS A 35 18.95 5.03 7.16
C LYS A 35 18.41 4.41 5.88
N GLU A 36 18.59 5.09 4.77
CA GLU A 36 18.08 4.63 3.49
C GLU A 36 18.77 3.38 2.96
N LYS A 37 19.97 3.10 3.44
CA LYS A 37 20.74 1.97 2.94
C LYS A 37 20.65 0.75 3.84
N THR A 38 19.70 0.76 4.76
CA THR A 38 19.52 -0.39 5.65
C THR A 38 18.66 -1.46 4.99
N VAL A 39 18.77 -2.68 5.51
CA VAL A 39 17.94 -3.79 5.05
C VAL A 39 16.47 -3.48 5.31
N THR A 40 16.19 -2.86 6.44
CA THR A 40 14.81 -2.50 6.79
C THR A 40 14.20 -1.57 5.75
N TYR A 41 14.93 -0.54 5.35
CA TYR A 41 14.44 0.39 4.33
C TYR A 41 14.20 -0.33 3.01
N ARG A 42 15.11 -1.20 2.66
CA ARG A 42 15.00 -1.96 1.40
C ARG A 42 13.78 -2.86 1.40
N GLN A 43 13.49 -3.49 2.54
CA GLN A 43 12.30 -4.33 2.66
C GLN A 43 11.03 -3.50 2.55
N LEU A 44 11.02 -2.34 3.18
CA LEU A 44 9.86 -1.44 3.10
C LEU A 44 9.63 -0.99 1.66
N PHE A 45 10.72 -0.71 0.95
CA PHE A 45 10.61 -0.31 -0.44
C PHE A 45 10.00 -1.43 -1.29
N ALA A 46 10.45 -2.66 -1.08
CA ALA A 46 9.88 -3.81 -1.79
C ALA A 46 8.40 -3.98 -1.47
N ASN A 47 8.02 -3.81 -0.21
CA ASN A 47 6.62 -3.88 0.18
C ASN A 47 5.80 -2.79 -0.49
N LYS A 48 6.36 -1.59 -0.57
CA LYS A 48 5.68 -0.49 -1.22
C LYS A 48 5.38 -0.82 -2.68
N LEU A 49 6.35 -1.39 -3.38
CA LEU A 49 6.17 -1.75 -4.78
C LEU A 49 5.08 -2.82 -4.95
N GLN A 50 5.07 -3.79 -4.04
CA GLN A 50 4.04 -4.82 -4.05
C GLN A 50 2.65 -4.23 -3.85
N LEU A 51 2.54 -3.33 -2.88
CA LEU A 51 1.25 -2.69 -2.60
C LEU A 51 0.80 -1.82 -3.75
N GLN A 52 1.75 -1.14 -4.42
CA GLN A 52 1.42 -0.36 -5.61
C GLN A 52 0.87 -1.23 -6.72
N THR A 53 1.44 -2.41 -6.89
CA THR A 53 0.97 -3.35 -7.89
C THR A 53 -0.46 -3.79 -7.59
N MET A 54 -0.73 -4.11 -6.33
CA MET A 54 -2.08 -4.47 -5.92
C MET A 54 -3.07 -3.35 -6.19
N LEU A 55 -2.69 -2.12 -5.81
CA LEU A 55 -3.59 -0.98 -5.98
C LEU A 55 -3.83 -0.65 -7.44
N SER A 56 -2.89 -1.00 -8.31
CA SER A 56 -3.07 -0.74 -9.74
C SER A 56 -4.23 -1.56 -10.31
N TYR A 57 -4.47 -2.75 -9.78
CA TYR A 57 -5.62 -3.54 -10.21
C TYR A 57 -6.92 -2.87 -9.81
N TYR A 58 -6.97 -2.38 -8.58
CA TYR A 58 -8.17 -1.66 -8.12
C TYR A 58 -8.40 -0.40 -8.95
N ARG A 59 -7.32 0.30 -9.28
CA ARG A 59 -7.40 1.53 -10.05
C ARG A 59 -7.91 1.27 -11.46
N THR A 60 -7.44 0.17 -12.05
CA THR A 60 -7.85 -0.21 -13.39
C THR A 60 -9.36 -0.39 -13.48
N TYR A 61 -9.96 -0.87 -12.41
CA TYR A 61 -11.40 -1.10 -12.36
C TYR A 61 -12.17 0.07 -11.74
N GLY A 62 -11.49 1.17 -11.50
CA GLY A 62 -12.15 2.36 -10.99
C GLY A 62 -12.54 2.30 -9.54
N LEU A 63 -11.89 1.44 -8.77
CA LEU A 63 -12.27 1.25 -7.36
C LEU A 63 -11.49 2.14 -6.40
N VAL A 64 -10.43 2.78 -6.86
CA VAL A 64 -9.73 3.81 -6.10
C VAL A 64 -9.43 4.97 -7.03
N ASP A 65 -9.26 6.14 -6.45
CA ASP A 65 -8.97 7.34 -7.22
C ASP A 65 -7.60 7.24 -7.87
N ASP A 66 -7.49 7.80 -9.04
CA ASP A 66 -6.29 7.72 -9.85
C ASP A 66 -5.46 8.98 -9.72
N GLU A 67 -5.51 9.66 -8.61
CA GLU A 67 -4.78 10.85 -8.49
C GLU A 67 -3.45 10.70 -7.97
N GLU A 68 -2.90 11.42 -8.21
CA GLU A 68 -1.78 11.42 -7.87
C GLU A 68 -1.37 11.90 -7.32
#